data_72310ecc62a9456bf652a12af6de5f7f
#
_entry.id   72310ecc62a9456bf652a12af6de5f7f
#
_cell.length_a   1.000
_cell.length_b   1.000
_cell.length_c   1.000
_cell.angle_alpha   90.00
_cell.angle_beta   90.00
_cell.angle_gamma   90.00
#
_symmetry.space_group_name_H-M   'P 1'
#
loop_
_entity.id
_entity.type
_entity.pdbx_description
1 polymer ?
#
loop_
_entity_poly.entity_id
_entity_poly.type
_entity_poly.pdbx_seq_one_letter_code
_entity_poly.pdbx_strand_id
1 'polypeptide(L)'
;MGITIAIVASLETLLNVEAVDKLDPHKRETPPNRELVAQGVGNIFAGLLGGLPLTSVIVRSSVNVQSGNKTKASAVLHGVFMLVSVLLLSPLLNLIPLAALAAILITTGYKLAKVSLFRDMYQKGWSQFVPFVITVLAIVFTDLLMGVLIGLAAGVFYLMRSNFRNPFSIEQYRLHIGEVIKMELPNQVSFLNKATIKTALWEIPDGSKVLINASNADFIDHDVLETIQDYRVVAAERDVQLNVIGLREKYALNDPIQFVPVLDQETQKKLRPHEVLQLLRDGNERFKAGRCFEKYYRDQADATAAGQHPMAVVVNCIDSRTSPEIIFDAGLGDLLTIRIAGNVISREIIGSLEIASKLGAKLIVVKGHSSCGAIGLAMANEHAHSIGAITGKIQLAIHQCSADHGGLGSKELRDQIARQNIENSLAEVINGSEYLRGCIERGEMGLVGAAATDAGAAGEATGLRRVELAGRKAGEARFGERDEGVVID
;
A
#
# COMPACT_ATOMS: atom_id res chain seq x y z
N MET A 1 1.99 43.83 -26.61
CA MET A 1 1.52 42.95 -27.70
C MET A 1 2.55 41.86 -28.07
N GLY A 2 3.83 42.18 -28.38
CA GLY A 2 4.85 41.21 -28.75
C GLY A 2 5.08 40.10 -27.69
N ILE A 3 5.15 40.45 -26.41
CA ILE A 3 5.33 39.50 -25.29
C ILE A 3 4.13 38.54 -25.23
N THR A 4 2.92 39.04 -25.39
CA THR A 4 1.69 38.22 -25.38
C THR A 4 1.72 37.21 -26.52
N ILE A 5 2.06 37.63 -27.72
CA ILE A 5 2.18 36.75 -28.90
C ILE A 5 3.29 35.70 -28.68
N ALA A 6 4.43 36.08 -28.13
CA ALA A 6 5.51 35.17 -27.83
C ALA A 6 5.10 34.08 -26.83
N ILE A 7 4.38 34.44 -25.74
CA ILE A 7 3.87 33.48 -24.75
C ILE A 7 2.86 32.53 -25.39
N VAL A 8 1.88 33.04 -26.11
CA VAL A 8 0.84 32.21 -26.77
C VAL A 8 1.48 31.27 -27.78
N ALA A 9 2.32 31.77 -28.67
CA ALA A 9 2.97 30.96 -29.69
C ALA A 9 3.87 29.87 -29.06
N SER A 10 4.59 30.19 -27.98
CA SER A 10 5.41 29.21 -27.27
C SER A 10 4.58 28.11 -26.60
N LEU A 11 3.51 28.48 -25.88
CA LEU A 11 2.59 27.51 -25.26
C LEU A 11 1.95 26.60 -26.31
N GLU A 12 1.43 27.16 -27.40
CA GLU A 12 0.83 26.42 -28.49
C GLU A 12 1.82 25.44 -29.13
N THR A 13 3.05 25.87 -29.37
CA THR A 13 4.10 25.02 -29.92
C THR A 13 4.43 23.86 -28.98
N LEU A 14 4.62 24.09 -27.70
CA LEU A 14 4.94 23.04 -26.73
C LEU A 14 3.83 22.00 -26.64
N LEU A 15 2.56 22.42 -26.59
CA LEU A 15 1.41 21.52 -26.58
C LEU A 15 1.31 20.70 -27.88
N ASN A 16 1.55 21.33 -29.02
CA ASN A 16 1.50 20.67 -30.31
C ASN A 16 2.64 19.67 -30.51
N VAL A 17 3.85 20.01 -30.06
CA VAL A 17 5.01 19.11 -30.10
C VAL A 17 4.71 17.85 -29.28
N GLU A 18 4.27 17.99 -28.04
CA GLU A 18 3.92 16.86 -27.18
C GLU A 18 2.82 15.96 -27.82
N ALA A 19 1.82 16.59 -28.41
CA ALA A 19 0.75 15.86 -29.06
C ALA A 19 1.22 15.11 -30.32
N VAL A 20 2.13 15.69 -31.11
CA VAL A 20 2.69 15.08 -32.34
C VAL A 20 3.67 13.96 -32.00
N ASP A 21 4.53 14.15 -30.99
CA ASP A 21 5.47 13.12 -30.53
C ASP A 21 4.71 11.84 -30.04
N LYS A 22 3.54 11.99 -29.43
CA LYS A 22 2.66 10.86 -29.09
C LYS A 22 2.12 10.12 -30.30
N LEU A 23 1.94 10.81 -31.43
CA LEU A 23 1.46 10.23 -32.67
C LEU A 23 2.56 9.59 -33.51
N ASP A 24 3.84 9.91 -33.26
CA ASP A 24 4.96 9.37 -34.03
C ASP A 24 5.11 7.85 -33.84
N PRO A 25 5.03 7.05 -34.92
CA PRO A 25 5.22 5.60 -34.86
C PRO A 25 6.60 5.19 -34.35
N HIS A 26 7.62 6.06 -34.55
CA HIS A 26 8.99 5.82 -34.12
C HIS A 26 9.29 6.32 -32.70
N LYS A 27 8.29 6.91 -31.99
CA LYS A 27 8.43 7.42 -30.62
C LYS A 27 9.62 8.38 -30.45
N ARG A 28 9.90 9.19 -31.44
CA ARG A 28 10.95 10.22 -31.36
C ARG A 28 10.47 11.38 -30.50
N GLU A 29 11.33 11.81 -29.61
CA GLU A 29 11.05 12.95 -28.72
C GLU A 29 11.68 14.22 -29.30
N THR A 30 10.89 15.27 -29.37
CA THR A 30 11.35 16.59 -29.83
C THR A 30 11.93 17.38 -28.65
N PRO A 31 13.19 17.83 -28.70
CA PRO A 31 13.77 18.64 -27.62
C PRO A 31 13.09 20.02 -27.53
N PRO A 32 12.28 20.31 -26.48
CA PRO A 32 11.43 21.51 -26.42
C PRO A 32 12.20 22.82 -26.54
N ASN A 33 13.35 22.92 -25.87
CA ASN A 33 14.16 24.12 -25.89
C ASN A 33 14.70 24.44 -27.30
N ARG A 34 15.11 23.45 -28.09
CA ARG A 34 15.60 23.65 -29.45
C ARG A 34 14.46 24.05 -30.39
N GLU A 35 13.27 23.52 -30.18
CA GLU A 35 12.09 23.88 -30.96
C GLU A 35 11.69 25.34 -30.71
N LEU A 36 11.64 25.76 -29.43
CA LEU A 36 11.38 27.17 -29.10
C LEU A 36 12.40 28.14 -29.66
N VAL A 37 13.70 27.78 -29.64
CA VAL A 37 14.74 28.58 -30.26
C VAL A 37 14.56 28.65 -31.78
N ALA A 38 14.29 27.54 -32.44
CA ALA A 38 14.04 27.49 -33.87
C ALA A 38 12.83 28.35 -34.28
N GLN A 39 11.75 28.25 -33.53
CA GLN A 39 10.56 29.09 -33.70
C GLN A 39 10.87 30.58 -33.48
N GLY A 40 11.63 30.91 -32.44
CA GLY A 40 12.02 32.26 -32.13
C GLY A 40 12.84 32.88 -33.29
N VAL A 41 13.83 32.14 -33.80
CA VAL A 41 14.62 32.57 -34.98
C VAL A 41 13.72 32.74 -36.20
N GLY A 42 12.82 31.79 -36.47
CA GLY A 42 11.84 31.86 -37.56
C GLY A 42 10.96 33.12 -37.43
N ASN A 43 10.47 33.42 -36.26
CA ASN A 43 9.66 34.62 -35.99
C ASN A 43 10.40 35.94 -36.17
N ILE A 44 11.70 35.99 -35.83
CA ILE A 44 12.54 37.17 -36.10
C ILE A 44 12.62 37.41 -37.59
N PHE A 45 12.92 36.38 -38.39
CA PHE A 45 13.01 36.52 -39.84
C PHE A 45 11.65 36.85 -40.48
N ALA A 46 10.57 36.20 -40.02
CA ALA A 46 9.23 36.52 -40.47
C ALA A 46 8.85 37.98 -40.18
N GLY A 47 9.15 38.48 -39.00
CA GLY A 47 8.91 39.88 -38.63
C GLY A 47 9.70 40.89 -39.46
N LEU A 48 10.98 40.60 -39.78
CA LEU A 48 11.82 41.44 -40.63
C LEU A 48 11.28 41.51 -42.06
N LEU A 49 10.65 40.44 -42.56
CA LEU A 49 10.04 40.37 -43.88
C LEU A 49 8.57 40.85 -43.89
N GLY A 50 8.03 41.32 -42.77
CA GLY A 50 6.63 41.75 -42.68
C GLY A 50 5.64 40.61 -42.63
N GLY A 51 6.07 39.38 -42.33
CA GLY A 51 5.27 38.21 -42.20
C GLY A 51 4.51 38.11 -40.87
N LEU A 52 3.56 37.17 -40.80
CA LEU A 52 2.80 36.84 -39.56
C LEU A 52 3.63 35.98 -38.60
N PRO A 53 3.34 36.05 -37.32
CA PRO A 53 3.96 35.17 -36.33
C PRO A 53 3.75 33.70 -36.66
N LEU A 54 4.83 32.90 -36.50
CA LEU A 54 4.83 31.46 -36.74
C LEU A 54 4.59 30.71 -35.42
N THR A 55 3.77 29.65 -35.49
CA THR A 55 3.60 28.67 -34.44
C THR A 55 3.44 27.27 -35.05
N SER A 56 3.60 26.23 -34.26
CA SER A 56 3.35 24.86 -34.74
C SER A 56 1.86 24.59 -34.88
N VAL A 57 1.49 23.64 -35.76
CA VAL A 57 0.08 23.28 -35.98
C VAL A 57 -0.08 21.76 -35.96
N ILE A 58 -0.88 21.28 -35.03
CA ILE A 58 -1.11 19.84 -34.84
C ILE A 58 -1.73 19.17 -36.06
N VAL A 59 -2.69 19.80 -36.72
CA VAL A 59 -3.45 19.20 -37.83
C VAL A 59 -2.51 18.86 -38.99
N ARG A 60 -1.67 19.81 -39.42
CA ARG A 60 -0.73 19.59 -40.54
C ARG A 60 0.36 18.58 -40.15
N SER A 61 0.86 18.66 -38.94
CA SER A 61 1.87 17.74 -38.43
C SER A 61 1.33 16.32 -38.32
N SER A 62 0.12 16.12 -37.83
CA SER A 62 -0.50 14.79 -37.73
C SER A 62 -0.74 14.17 -39.12
N VAL A 63 -1.19 14.94 -40.11
CA VAL A 63 -1.32 14.45 -41.47
C VAL A 63 0.03 14.05 -42.07
N ASN A 64 1.06 14.84 -41.83
CA ASN A 64 2.42 14.53 -42.27
C ASN A 64 2.97 13.22 -41.63
N VAL A 65 2.77 13.03 -40.34
CA VAL A 65 3.13 11.78 -39.65
C VAL A 65 2.35 10.59 -40.16
N GLN A 66 1.01 10.72 -40.36
CA GLN A 66 0.16 9.66 -40.88
C GLN A 66 0.50 9.29 -42.33
N SER A 67 1.02 10.24 -43.11
CA SER A 67 1.51 10.01 -44.48
C SER A 67 2.86 9.31 -44.54
N GLY A 68 3.43 8.88 -43.40
CA GLY A 68 4.68 8.13 -43.35
C GLY A 68 5.94 8.99 -43.44
N ASN A 69 5.90 10.24 -43.03
CA ASN A 69 7.06 11.13 -43.03
C ASN A 69 8.20 10.58 -42.18
N LYS A 70 9.41 10.54 -42.76
CA LYS A 70 10.62 10.05 -42.07
C LYS A 70 11.66 11.15 -41.84
N THR A 71 11.59 12.25 -42.56
CA THR A 71 12.65 13.28 -42.59
C THR A 71 12.07 14.70 -42.60
N LYS A 72 12.90 15.68 -42.27
CA LYS A 72 12.56 17.12 -42.31
C LYS A 72 12.33 17.64 -43.73
N ALA A 73 12.72 16.88 -44.76
CA ALA A 73 12.52 17.26 -46.19
C ALA A 73 11.06 17.58 -46.50
N SER A 74 10.11 16.87 -45.92
CA SER A 74 8.67 17.11 -46.07
C SER A 74 8.30 18.56 -45.68
N ALA A 75 8.80 19.06 -44.54
CA ALA A 75 8.50 20.42 -44.11
C ALA A 75 9.18 21.48 -44.97
N VAL A 76 10.41 21.23 -45.44
CA VAL A 76 11.11 22.12 -46.37
C VAL A 76 10.40 22.21 -47.72
N LEU A 77 10.03 21.05 -48.31
CA LEU A 77 9.29 21.02 -49.58
C LEU A 77 7.92 21.69 -49.44
N HIS A 78 7.22 21.52 -48.31
CA HIS A 78 5.98 22.23 -48.05
C HIS A 78 6.19 23.75 -48.04
N GLY A 79 7.26 24.28 -47.43
CA GLY A 79 7.60 25.69 -47.49
C GLY A 79 7.87 26.18 -48.91
N VAL A 80 8.63 25.42 -49.71
CA VAL A 80 8.91 25.75 -51.12
C VAL A 80 7.60 25.75 -51.93
N PHE A 81 6.75 24.73 -51.81
CA PHE A 81 5.48 24.72 -52.50
C PHE A 81 4.55 25.86 -52.13
N MET A 82 4.53 26.25 -50.84
CA MET A 82 3.77 27.42 -50.39
C MET A 82 4.28 28.70 -51.04
N LEU A 83 5.60 28.90 -51.08
CA LEU A 83 6.22 30.06 -51.70
C LEU A 83 5.86 30.12 -53.19
N VAL A 84 6.04 29.01 -53.93
CA VAL A 84 5.70 28.93 -55.35
C VAL A 84 4.22 29.22 -55.57
N SER A 85 3.34 28.64 -54.74
CA SER A 85 1.89 28.82 -54.86
C SER A 85 1.48 30.28 -54.63
N VAL A 86 2.06 30.97 -53.67
CA VAL A 86 1.76 32.38 -53.41
C VAL A 86 2.30 33.28 -54.52
N LEU A 87 3.48 33.01 -55.07
CA LEU A 87 4.07 33.83 -56.13
C LEU A 87 3.44 33.63 -57.50
N LEU A 88 3.10 32.38 -57.86
CA LEU A 88 2.65 32.04 -59.22
C LEU A 88 1.16 31.73 -59.32
N LEU A 89 0.54 31.21 -58.25
CA LEU A 89 -0.87 30.72 -58.24
C LEU A 89 -1.82 31.64 -57.49
N SER A 90 -1.38 32.81 -57.06
CA SER A 90 -2.20 33.79 -56.29
C SER A 90 -3.55 34.09 -56.93
N PRO A 91 -3.66 34.33 -58.28
CA PRO A 91 -4.96 34.53 -58.91
C PRO A 91 -5.88 33.32 -58.82
N LEU A 92 -5.31 32.11 -58.92
CA LEU A 92 -6.10 30.86 -58.83
C LEU A 92 -6.56 30.61 -57.39
N LEU A 93 -5.72 30.91 -56.39
CA LEU A 93 -6.07 30.76 -54.96
C LEU A 93 -7.23 31.70 -54.56
N ASN A 94 -7.31 32.89 -55.16
CA ASN A 94 -8.40 33.83 -54.94
C ASN A 94 -9.77 33.37 -55.47
N LEU A 95 -9.81 32.36 -56.33
CA LEU A 95 -11.05 31.75 -56.83
C LEU A 95 -11.65 30.74 -55.83
N ILE A 96 -10.95 30.39 -54.77
CA ILE A 96 -11.44 29.46 -53.77
C ILE A 96 -12.54 30.16 -52.93
N PRO A 97 -13.78 29.61 -52.94
CA PRO A 97 -14.87 30.22 -52.17
C PRO A 97 -14.59 30.15 -50.65
N LEU A 98 -14.87 31.24 -49.91
CA LEU A 98 -14.77 31.26 -48.47
C LEU A 98 -15.61 30.17 -47.81
N ALA A 99 -16.73 29.78 -48.42
CA ALA A 99 -17.55 28.67 -47.97
C ALA A 99 -16.79 27.32 -47.89
N ALA A 100 -15.88 27.07 -48.85
CA ALA A 100 -15.04 25.87 -48.87
C ALA A 100 -14.06 25.86 -47.67
N LEU A 101 -13.44 27.01 -47.37
CA LEU A 101 -12.58 27.18 -46.22
C LEU A 101 -13.36 26.99 -44.91
N ALA A 102 -14.57 27.57 -44.82
CA ALA A 102 -15.43 27.40 -43.63
C ALA A 102 -15.83 25.93 -43.41
N ALA A 103 -16.18 25.20 -44.50
CA ALA A 103 -16.51 23.78 -44.43
C ALA A 103 -15.34 22.92 -43.92
N ILE A 104 -14.11 23.23 -44.36
CA ILE A 104 -12.89 22.55 -43.88
C ILE A 104 -12.67 22.83 -42.38
N LEU A 105 -12.83 24.08 -41.93
CA LEU A 105 -12.67 24.46 -40.54
C LEU A 105 -13.70 23.79 -39.63
N ILE A 106 -14.99 23.78 -40.03
CA ILE A 106 -16.06 23.10 -39.31
C ILE A 106 -15.80 21.61 -39.19
N THR A 107 -15.42 20.95 -40.29
CA THR A 107 -15.12 19.53 -40.34
C THR A 107 -13.92 19.19 -39.44
N THR A 108 -12.91 20.03 -39.46
CA THR A 108 -11.71 19.87 -38.59
C THR A 108 -12.07 20.09 -37.13
N GLY A 109 -12.84 21.12 -36.81
CA GLY A 109 -13.32 21.39 -35.47
C GLY A 109 -14.14 20.23 -34.88
N TYR A 110 -15.04 19.66 -35.69
CA TYR A 110 -15.82 18.47 -35.32
C TYR A 110 -14.97 17.24 -35.05
N LYS A 111 -13.92 17.02 -35.85
CA LYS A 111 -12.95 15.92 -35.62
C LYS A 111 -12.11 16.10 -34.38
N LEU A 112 -11.81 17.32 -33.98
CA LEU A 112 -11.03 17.63 -32.79
C LEU A 112 -11.89 17.59 -31.53
N ALA A 113 -13.14 18.04 -31.58
CA ALA A 113 -14.07 18.05 -30.45
C ALA A 113 -14.76 16.70 -30.23
N LYS A 114 -13.98 15.62 -30.08
CA LYS A 114 -14.53 14.27 -29.90
C LYS A 114 -15.26 14.16 -28.55
N VAL A 115 -16.49 13.62 -28.60
CA VAL A 115 -17.28 13.32 -27.38
C VAL A 115 -16.56 12.38 -26.45
N SER A 116 -15.73 11.46 -26.99
CA SER A 116 -14.89 10.57 -26.20
C SER A 116 -13.96 11.33 -25.24
N LEU A 117 -13.40 12.47 -25.65
CA LEU A 117 -12.53 13.30 -24.81
C LEU A 117 -13.25 13.80 -23.56
N PHE A 118 -14.49 14.25 -23.69
CA PHE A 118 -15.30 14.70 -22.56
C PHE A 118 -15.63 13.53 -21.62
N ARG A 119 -15.93 12.37 -22.17
CA ARG A 119 -16.20 11.15 -21.40
C ARG A 119 -14.96 10.69 -20.65
N ASP A 120 -13.80 10.68 -21.30
CA ASP A 120 -12.53 10.28 -20.68
C ASP A 120 -12.14 11.23 -19.54
N MET A 121 -12.34 12.55 -19.74
CA MET A 121 -12.11 13.54 -18.66
C MET A 121 -13.07 13.38 -17.50
N TYR A 122 -14.34 13.07 -17.78
CA TYR A 122 -15.34 12.80 -16.74
C TYR A 122 -14.97 11.55 -15.91
N GLN A 123 -14.49 10.49 -16.57
CA GLN A 123 -14.04 9.25 -15.91
C GLN A 123 -12.82 9.45 -15.03
N LYS A 124 -11.94 10.41 -15.33
CA LYS A 124 -10.79 10.79 -14.51
C LYS A 124 -11.17 11.55 -13.23
N GLY A 125 -12.44 11.91 -13.08
CA GLY A 125 -12.98 12.55 -11.88
C GLY A 125 -13.21 14.06 -12.00
N TRP A 126 -14.02 14.57 -11.08
CA TRP A 126 -14.47 15.97 -11.07
C TRP A 126 -13.33 16.98 -10.95
N SER A 127 -12.23 16.62 -10.30
CA SER A 127 -11.05 17.49 -10.13
C SER A 127 -10.35 17.80 -11.45
N GLN A 128 -10.48 16.94 -12.45
CA GLN A 128 -9.92 17.16 -13.79
C GLN A 128 -10.99 17.62 -14.78
N PHE A 129 -12.21 17.13 -14.65
CA PHE A 129 -13.31 17.46 -15.54
C PHE A 129 -13.72 18.93 -15.44
N VAL A 130 -13.87 19.48 -14.22
CA VAL A 130 -14.35 20.87 -14.06
C VAL A 130 -13.36 21.90 -14.58
N PRO A 131 -12.04 21.86 -14.27
CA PRO A 131 -11.07 22.76 -14.92
C PRO A 131 -11.04 22.62 -16.44
N PHE A 132 -11.14 21.41 -16.97
CA PHE A 132 -11.22 21.20 -18.43
C PHE A 132 -12.41 21.91 -19.05
N VAL A 133 -13.63 21.74 -18.50
CA VAL A 133 -14.84 22.40 -19.02
C VAL A 133 -14.73 23.93 -18.89
N ILE A 134 -14.26 24.43 -17.74
CA ILE A 134 -14.04 25.87 -17.53
C ILE A 134 -13.07 26.41 -18.57
N THR A 135 -11.96 25.72 -18.86
CA THR A 135 -10.98 26.13 -19.86
C THR A 135 -11.62 26.21 -21.26
N VAL A 136 -12.35 25.16 -21.67
CA VAL A 136 -13.02 25.12 -22.97
C VAL A 136 -14.02 26.26 -23.11
N LEU A 137 -14.87 26.48 -22.11
CA LEU A 137 -15.85 27.56 -22.13
C LEU A 137 -15.16 28.94 -22.14
N ALA A 138 -14.13 29.10 -21.31
CA ALA A 138 -13.39 30.36 -21.26
C ALA A 138 -12.75 30.70 -22.62
N ILE A 139 -12.12 29.73 -23.30
CA ILE A 139 -11.54 29.94 -24.64
C ILE A 139 -12.64 30.32 -25.66
N VAL A 140 -13.81 29.70 -25.60
CA VAL A 140 -14.90 29.98 -26.55
C VAL A 140 -15.50 31.36 -26.35
N PHE A 141 -15.61 31.83 -25.10
CA PHE A 141 -16.26 33.13 -24.79
C PHE A 141 -15.29 34.31 -24.69
N THR A 142 -13.97 34.07 -24.61
CA THR A 142 -12.97 35.13 -24.53
C THR A 142 -11.97 34.98 -25.70
N ASP A 143 -10.76 34.59 -25.38
CA ASP A 143 -9.67 34.27 -26.30
C ASP A 143 -8.79 33.14 -25.73
N LEU A 144 -7.86 32.65 -26.56
CA LEU A 144 -7.01 31.54 -26.18
C LEU A 144 -6.18 31.83 -24.91
N LEU A 145 -5.63 33.04 -24.81
CA LEU A 145 -4.75 33.40 -23.67
C LEU A 145 -5.54 33.49 -22.37
N MET A 146 -6.65 34.25 -22.39
CA MET A 146 -7.51 34.40 -21.21
C MET A 146 -8.14 33.08 -20.81
N GLY A 147 -8.56 32.29 -21.77
CA GLY A 147 -9.13 30.96 -21.53
C GLY A 147 -8.16 30.00 -20.86
N VAL A 148 -6.89 29.97 -21.33
CA VAL A 148 -5.82 29.17 -20.73
C VAL A 148 -5.48 29.66 -19.30
N LEU A 149 -5.41 30.98 -19.09
CA LEU A 149 -5.15 31.54 -17.75
C LEU A 149 -6.25 31.22 -16.75
N ILE A 150 -7.52 31.34 -17.17
CA ILE A 150 -8.68 30.97 -16.35
C ILE A 150 -8.66 29.47 -16.05
N GLY A 151 -8.36 28.64 -17.05
CA GLY A 151 -8.24 27.20 -16.89
C GLY A 151 -7.11 26.81 -15.94
N LEU A 152 -5.95 27.46 -16.06
CA LEU A 152 -4.81 27.27 -15.16
C LEU A 152 -5.18 27.62 -13.72
N ALA A 153 -5.81 28.79 -13.51
CA ALA A 153 -6.26 29.23 -12.20
C ALA A 153 -7.25 28.22 -11.58
N ALA A 154 -8.20 27.74 -12.36
CA ALA A 154 -9.13 26.69 -11.94
C ALA A 154 -8.39 25.39 -11.60
N GLY A 155 -7.43 24.95 -12.44
CA GLY A 155 -6.61 23.78 -12.20
C GLY A 155 -5.79 23.88 -10.90
N VAL A 156 -5.11 25.01 -10.69
CA VAL A 156 -4.35 25.28 -9.46
C VAL A 156 -5.27 25.27 -8.24
N PHE A 157 -6.46 25.90 -8.34
CA PHE A 157 -7.43 25.87 -7.25
C PHE A 157 -7.86 24.43 -6.88
N TYR A 158 -8.15 23.58 -7.87
CA TYR A 158 -8.52 22.19 -7.61
C TYR A 158 -7.35 21.37 -7.06
N LEU A 159 -6.13 21.61 -7.51
CA LEU A 159 -4.91 20.98 -7.00
C LEU A 159 -4.70 21.37 -5.51
N MET A 160 -4.80 22.67 -5.20
CA MET A 160 -4.70 23.16 -3.82
C MET A 160 -5.79 22.56 -2.94
N ARG A 161 -7.04 22.53 -3.42
CA ARG A 161 -8.17 21.90 -2.71
C ARG A 161 -7.95 20.42 -2.45
N SER A 162 -7.34 19.70 -3.38
CA SER A 162 -7.01 18.27 -3.21
C SER A 162 -5.98 18.05 -2.09
N ASN A 163 -4.92 18.87 -2.07
CA ASN A 163 -3.91 18.82 -1.01
C ASN A 163 -4.48 19.23 0.37
N PHE A 164 -5.53 20.06 0.38
CA PHE A 164 -6.19 20.47 1.62
C PHE A 164 -7.05 19.37 2.25
N ARG A 165 -7.62 18.46 1.43
CA ARG A 165 -8.59 17.46 1.89
C ARG A 165 -7.97 16.25 2.58
N ASN A 166 -6.76 15.86 2.22
CA ASN A 166 -6.09 14.68 2.77
C ASN A 166 -4.65 15.03 3.19
N PRO A 167 -4.48 15.84 4.25
CA PRO A 167 -3.15 16.31 4.66
C PRO A 167 -2.32 15.24 5.38
N PHE A 168 -2.91 14.13 5.80
CA PHE A 168 -2.27 13.00 6.49
C PHE A 168 -3.25 11.83 6.56
N SER A 169 -2.76 10.63 6.88
CA SER A 169 -3.58 9.49 7.28
C SER A 169 -3.44 9.24 8.78
N ILE A 170 -4.56 8.91 9.44
CA ILE A 170 -4.57 8.45 10.83
C ILE A 170 -5.01 7.00 10.84
N GLU A 171 -4.20 6.16 11.47
CA GLU A 171 -4.50 4.76 11.70
C GLU A 171 -4.41 4.47 13.19
N GLN A 172 -5.39 3.71 13.71
CA GLN A 172 -5.40 3.28 15.10
C GLN A 172 -5.01 1.81 15.16
N TYR A 173 -4.03 1.51 16.01
CA TYR A 173 -3.54 0.16 16.25
C TYR A 173 -3.82 -0.25 17.69
N ARG A 174 -4.43 -1.43 17.86
CA ARG A 174 -4.55 -2.05 19.17
C ARG A 174 -3.38 -3.00 19.36
N LEU A 175 -2.42 -2.58 20.16
CA LEU A 175 -1.23 -3.35 20.51
C LEU A 175 -1.32 -3.83 21.96
N HIS A 176 -0.41 -4.72 22.37
CA HIS A 176 -0.29 -5.18 23.75
C HIS A 176 0.03 -4.03 24.74
N ILE A 177 0.60 -2.93 24.26
CA ILE A 177 0.86 -1.71 25.03
C ILE A 177 -0.35 -0.75 25.11
N GLY A 178 -1.50 -1.12 24.55
CA GLY A 178 -2.69 -0.28 24.44
C GLY A 178 -2.96 0.23 23.03
N GLU A 179 -3.80 1.24 22.93
CA GLU A 179 -4.11 1.87 21.62
C GLU A 179 -3.00 2.85 21.23
N VAL A 180 -2.51 2.71 19.99
CA VAL A 180 -1.51 3.58 19.39
C VAL A 180 -2.12 4.26 18.18
N ILE A 181 -2.06 5.58 18.15
CA ILE A 181 -2.52 6.42 17.03
C ILE A 181 -1.30 6.73 16.16
N LYS A 182 -1.26 6.21 14.94
CA LYS A 182 -0.23 6.51 13.95
C LYS A 182 -0.74 7.58 12.99
N MET A 183 -0.03 8.71 12.91
CA MET A 183 -0.28 9.77 11.93
C MET A 183 0.85 9.73 10.89
N GLU A 184 0.52 9.42 9.63
CA GLU A 184 1.46 9.48 8.52
C GLU A 184 1.38 10.82 7.79
N LEU A 185 2.50 11.53 7.73
CA LEU A 185 2.60 12.78 6.98
C LEU A 185 2.86 12.48 5.49
N PRO A 186 2.23 13.22 4.56
CA PRO A 186 2.46 13.06 3.13
C PRO A 186 3.83 13.58 2.70
N ASN A 187 4.20 13.31 1.45
CA ASN A 187 5.46 13.75 0.87
C ASN A 187 5.68 15.29 0.97
N GLN A 188 4.62 16.06 0.79
CA GLN A 188 4.63 17.54 0.85
C GLN A 188 3.67 18.02 1.93
N VAL A 189 4.19 18.55 3.01
CA VAL A 189 3.42 19.16 4.11
C VAL A 189 3.61 20.66 4.08
N SER A 190 2.61 21.38 3.56
CA SER A 190 2.65 22.83 3.41
C SER A 190 1.96 23.55 4.58
N PHE A 191 2.12 24.86 4.68
CA PHE A 191 1.39 25.70 5.65
C PHE A 191 -0.14 25.54 5.56
N LEU A 192 -0.66 25.15 4.39
CA LEU A 192 -2.09 24.88 4.19
C LEU A 192 -2.59 23.72 5.06
N ASN A 193 -1.72 22.82 5.46
CA ASN A 193 -2.03 21.67 6.29
C ASN A 193 -2.01 21.99 7.80
N LYS A 194 -1.44 23.15 8.20
CA LYS A 194 -1.25 23.56 9.60
C LYS A 194 -2.54 23.44 10.43
N ALA A 195 -3.62 24.04 9.92
CA ALA A 195 -4.89 24.06 10.66
C ALA A 195 -5.46 22.65 10.87
N THR A 196 -5.43 21.80 9.84
CA THR A 196 -5.97 20.43 9.90
C THR A 196 -5.11 19.54 10.79
N ILE A 197 -3.77 19.64 10.69
CA ILE A 197 -2.85 18.92 11.57
C ILE A 197 -3.04 19.37 13.03
N LYS A 198 -3.13 20.67 13.28
CA LYS A 198 -3.40 21.22 14.61
C LYS A 198 -4.68 20.63 15.18
N THR A 199 -5.80 20.70 14.46
CA THR A 199 -7.08 20.16 14.92
C THR A 199 -6.95 18.67 15.26
N ALA A 200 -6.36 17.86 14.38
CA ALA A 200 -6.19 16.44 14.60
C ALA A 200 -5.34 16.11 15.83
N LEU A 201 -4.26 16.88 16.07
CA LEU A 201 -3.43 16.69 17.27
C LEU A 201 -4.17 17.03 18.55
N TRP A 202 -4.96 18.13 18.55
CA TRP A 202 -5.72 18.56 19.73
C TRP A 202 -6.93 17.67 20.04
N GLU A 203 -7.45 16.94 19.05
CA GLU A 203 -8.53 15.96 19.20
C GLU A 203 -8.06 14.60 19.76
N ILE A 204 -6.75 14.37 19.89
CA ILE A 204 -6.19 13.15 20.47
C ILE A 204 -6.63 13.00 21.93
N PRO A 205 -7.16 11.83 22.34
CA PRO A 205 -7.55 11.57 23.72
C PRO A 205 -6.37 11.62 24.71
N ASP A 206 -6.62 12.03 25.94
CA ASP A 206 -5.62 12.04 27.01
C ASP A 206 -5.12 10.61 27.30
N GLY A 207 -3.86 10.48 27.68
CA GLY A 207 -3.22 9.19 27.96
C GLY A 207 -2.92 8.32 26.72
N SER A 208 -3.10 8.87 25.51
CA SER A 208 -2.86 8.14 24.25
C SER A 208 -1.37 8.02 23.92
N LYS A 209 -1.02 6.99 23.14
CA LYS A 209 0.30 6.85 22.51
C LYS A 209 0.18 7.26 21.04
N VAL A 210 0.99 8.24 20.62
CA VAL A 210 0.92 8.86 19.31
C VAL A 210 2.27 8.76 18.60
N LEU A 211 2.26 8.24 17.39
CA LEU A 211 3.42 8.14 16.53
C LEU A 211 3.18 8.98 15.27
N ILE A 212 3.89 10.09 15.13
CA ILE A 212 3.92 10.87 13.89
C ILE A 212 5.05 10.35 13.01
N ASN A 213 4.69 9.74 11.88
CA ASN A 213 5.66 9.24 10.91
C ASN A 213 5.84 10.25 9.76
N ALA A 214 7.02 10.84 9.69
CA ALA A 214 7.42 11.79 8.65
C ALA A 214 8.43 11.19 7.65
N SER A 215 8.63 9.86 7.65
CA SER A 215 9.64 9.20 6.80
C SER A 215 9.41 9.46 5.31
N ASN A 216 8.15 9.60 4.90
CA ASN A 216 7.76 9.89 3.53
C ASN A 216 7.73 11.38 3.18
N ALA A 217 7.96 12.27 4.15
CA ALA A 217 7.87 13.71 3.95
C ALA A 217 9.20 14.29 3.41
N ASP A 218 9.19 14.67 2.15
CA ASP A 218 10.32 15.37 1.53
C ASP A 218 10.44 16.83 1.96
N PHE A 219 9.29 17.45 2.20
CA PHE A 219 9.19 18.82 2.64
C PHE A 219 8.13 18.98 3.73
N ILE A 220 8.52 19.64 4.83
CA ILE A 220 7.61 20.06 5.89
C ILE A 220 7.82 21.54 6.13
N ASP A 221 6.75 22.31 6.05
CA ASP A 221 6.74 23.74 6.31
C ASP A 221 7.07 24.03 7.78
N HIS A 222 7.81 25.13 8.00
CA HIS A 222 8.26 25.52 9.33
C HIS A 222 7.10 25.74 10.31
N ASP A 223 6.00 26.30 9.84
CA ASP A 223 4.79 26.54 10.65
C ASP A 223 4.15 25.26 11.15
N VAL A 224 4.26 24.17 10.38
CA VAL A 224 3.75 22.83 10.79
C VAL A 224 4.68 22.22 11.82
N LEU A 225 6.01 22.36 11.64
CA LEU A 225 6.98 21.89 12.62
C LEU A 225 6.79 22.59 13.97
N GLU A 226 6.58 23.90 13.96
CA GLU A 226 6.27 24.70 15.16
C GLU A 226 4.98 24.18 15.83
N THR A 227 3.94 23.90 15.04
CA THR A 227 2.69 23.33 15.57
C THR A 227 2.90 21.97 16.26
N ILE A 228 3.76 21.11 15.71
CA ILE A 228 4.09 19.82 16.33
C ILE A 228 4.91 20.03 17.62
N GLN A 229 5.83 21.01 17.63
CA GLN A 229 6.61 21.37 18.84
C GLN A 229 5.71 21.92 19.94
N ASP A 230 4.80 22.83 19.61
CA ASP A 230 3.83 23.40 20.56
C ASP A 230 2.97 22.28 21.17
N TYR A 231 2.53 21.34 20.33
CA TYR A 231 1.71 20.22 20.82
C TYR A 231 2.47 19.32 21.79
N ARG A 232 3.79 19.18 21.68
CA ARG A 232 4.59 18.39 22.63
C ARG A 232 4.43 18.85 24.07
N VAL A 233 4.39 20.16 24.28
CA VAL A 233 4.20 20.73 25.62
C VAL A 233 2.82 20.35 26.15
N VAL A 234 1.80 20.50 25.31
CA VAL A 234 0.41 20.13 25.64
C VAL A 234 0.26 18.63 25.85
N ALA A 235 0.93 17.82 25.02
CA ALA A 235 0.90 16.37 25.12
C ALA A 235 1.45 15.88 26.46
N ALA A 236 2.54 16.48 26.97
CA ALA A 236 3.10 16.14 28.27
C ALA A 236 2.13 16.44 29.42
N GLU A 237 1.37 17.55 29.35
CA GLU A 237 0.34 17.91 30.34
C GLU A 237 -0.88 16.98 30.32
N ARG A 238 -1.17 16.38 29.15
CA ARG A 238 -2.30 15.48 28.92
C ARG A 238 -1.93 13.98 29.03
N ASP A 239 -0.74 13.67 29.53
CA ASP A 239 -0.19 12.29 29.60
C ASP A 239 -0.19 11.57 28.24
N VAL A 240 -0.05 12.33 27.14
CA VAL A 240 0.06 11.80 25.78
C VAL A 240 1.54 11.53 25.45
N GLN A 241 1.87 10.28 25.19
CA GLN A 241 3.21 9.88 24.76
C GLN A 241 3.36 10.15 23.25
N LEU A 242 3.99 11.26 22.90
CA LEU A 242 4.17 11.69 21.50
C LEU A 242 5.57 11.37 20.99
N ASN A 243 5.67 10.58 19.92
CA ASN A 243 6.90 10.32 19.20
C ASN A 243 6.81 10.86 17.77
N VAL A 244 7.90 11.43 17.29
CA VAL A 244 8.01 11.89 15.89
C VAL A 244 9.22 11.21 15.26
N ILE A 245 8.99 10.47 14.19
CA ILE A 245 10.02 9.68 13.50
C ILE A 245 10.15 10.05 12.03
N GLY A 246 11.29 9.72 11.43
CA GLY A 246 11.53 9.89 10.01
C GLY A 246 11.73 11.34 9.56
N LEU A 247 11.88 12.30 10.49
CA LEU A 247 12.26 13.66 10.15
C LEU A 247 13.69 13.66 9.61
N ARG A 248 13.94 14.41 8.53
CA ARG A 248 15.28 14.60 8.02
C ARG A 248 16.10 15.40 9.03
N GLU A 249 17.41 15.15 9.11
CA GLU A 249 18.34 15.81 10.05
C GLU A 249 18.22 17.34 10.07
N LYS A 250 17.88 17.94 8.92
CA LYS A 250 17.71 19.41 8.80
C LYS A 250 16.61 19.99 9.69
N TYR A 251 15.66 19.19 10.17
CA TYR A 251 14.54 19.66 10.99
C TYR A 251 14.79 19.55 12.50
N ALA A 252 15.87 18.89 12.92
CA ALA A 252 16.33 18.77 14.32
C ALA A 252 15.24 18.37 15.34
N LEU A 253 14.22 17.62 14.90
CA LEU A 253 13.07 17.19 15.70
C LEU A 253 13.02 15.68 15.90
N ASN A 254 14.06 14.94 15.51
CA ASN A 254 14.14 13.52 15.80
C ASN A 254 14.24 13.30 17.29
N ASP A 255 13.17 12.79 17.87
CA ASP A 255 13.20 12.31 19.23
C ASP A 255 13.80 10.91 19.31
N PRO A 256 14.52 10.59 20.36
CA PRO A 256 14.62 9.21 20.75
C PRO A 256 13.19 8.68 20.97
N ILE A 257 12.88 7.51 20.43
CA ILE A 257 11.57 6.88 20.57
C ILE A 257 11.25 6.82 22.08
N GLN A 258 10.20 7.53 22.51
CA GLN A 258 9.84 7.61 23.94
C GLN A 258 9.17 6.33 24.43
N PHE A 259 8.59 5.55 23.53
CA PHE A 259 8.10 4.22 23.83
C PHE A 259 8.54 3.24 22.74
N VAL A 260 9.03 2.10 23.16
CA VAL A 260 9.23 0.94 22.30
C VAL A 260 8.06 0.00 22.58
N PRO A 261 7.37 -0.52 21.56
CA PRO A 261 6.28 -1.47 21.76
C PRO A 261 6.83 -2.83 22.20
N VAL A 262 7.28 -2.92 23.44
CA VAL A 262 7.78 -4.12 24.10
C VAL A 262 6.92 -4.35 25.35
N LEU A 263 6.52 -5.59 25.55
CA LEU A 263 5.70 -5.97 26.69
C LEU A 263 6.52 -5.90 27.99
N ASP A 264 6.03 -5.18 28.96
CA ASP A 264 6.61 -5.17 30.32
C ASP A 264 5.97 -6.23 31.22
N GLN A 265 6.63 -6.51 32.35
CA GLN A 265 6.20 -7.55 33.28
C GLN A 265 4.84 -7.25 33.92
N GLU A 266 4.52 -5.99 34.17
CA GLU A 266 3.26 -5.60 34.81
C GLU A 266 2.08 -5.82 33.88
N THR A 267 2.22 -5.41 32.63
CA THR A 267 1.23 -5.65 31.57
C THR A 267 1.07 -7.13 31.27
N GLN A 268 2.18 -7.89 31.17
CA GLN A 268 2.14 -9.34 30.98
C GLN A 268 1.33 -10.06 32.08
N LYS A 269 1.50 -9.67 33.35
CA LYS A 269 0.77 -10.27 34.49
C LYS A 269 -0.74 -10.02 34.40
N LYS A 270 -1.16 -8.87 33.87
CA LYS A 270 -2.57 -8.47 33.76
C LYS A 270 -3.28 -9.16 32.58
N LEU A 271 -2.54 -9.59 31.55
CA LEU A 271 -3.11 -10.23 30.38
C LEU A 271 -3.75 -11.58 30.71
N ARG A 272 -4.92 -11.82 30.13
CA ARG A 272 -5.63 -13.09 30.18
C ARG A 272 -5.47 -13.85 28.85
N PRO A 273 -5.60 -15.19 28.84
CA PRO A 273 -5.41 -15.99 27.62
C PRO A 273 -6.28 -15.55 26.44
N HIS A 274 -7.52 -15.16 26.68
CA HIS A 274 -8.43 -14.71 25.61
C HIS A 274 -8.04 -13.33 25.04
N GLU A 275 -7.47 -12.44 25.88
CA GLU A 275 -6.98 -11.14 25.43
C GLU A 275 -5.74 -11.30 24.56
N VAL A 276 -4.83 -12.21 24.93
CA VAL A 276 -3.67 -12.55 24.11
C VAL A 276 -4.10 -13.13 22.77
N LEU A 277 -5.10 -14.03 22.77
CA LEU A 277 -5.64 -14.56 21.52
C LEU A 277 -6.21 -13.46 20.64
N GLN A 278 -6.91 -12.47 21.21
CA GLN A 278 -7.45 -11.35 20.45
C GLN A 278 -6.33 -10.47 19.87
N LEU A 279 -5.27 -10.19 20.63
CA LEU A 279 -4.11 -9.45 20.16
C LEU A 279 -3.43 -10.14 18.95
N LEU A 280 -3.27 -11.47 19.01
CA LEU A 280 -2.73 -12.24 17.89
C LEU A 280 -3.65 -12.22 16.65
N ARG A 281 -4.97 -12.24 16.86
CA ARG A 281 -5.96 -12.08 15.78
C ARG A 281 -5.87 -10.71 15.13
N ASP A 282 -5.88 -9.65 15.93
CA ASP A 282 -5.78 -8.28 15.45
C ASP A 282 -4.47 -8.08 14.66
N GLY A 283 -3.37 -8.68 15.12
CA GLY A 283 -2.09 -8.71 14.41
C GLY A 283 -2.16 -9.46 13.08
N ASN A 284 -2.84 -10.61 13.04
CA ASN A 284 -3.02 -11.34 11.80
C ASN A 284 -3.91 -10.59 10.80
N GLU A 285 -4.96 -9.92 11.24
CA GLU A 285 -5.78 -9.06 10.37
C GLU A 285 -4.96 -7.89 9.80
N ARG A 286 -4.07 -7.29 10.59
CA ARG A 286 -3.14 -6.25 10.08
C ARG A 286 -2.20 -6.83 9.02
N PHE A 287 -1.65 -8.02 9.25
CA PHE A 287 -0.81 -8.72 8.29
C PHE A 287 -1.54 -9.00 6.98
N LYS A 288 -2.76 -9.56 7.04
CA LYS A 288 -3.63 -9.82 5.88
C LYS A 288 -3.93 -8.54 5.08
N ALA A 289 -4.19 -7.46 5.78
CA ALA A 289 -4.48 -6.17 5.17
C ALA A 289 -3.23 -5.44 4.62
N GLY A 290 -2.01 -5.99 4.81
CA GLY A 290 -0.77 -5.32 4.44
C GLY A 290 -0.49 -4.05 5.26
N ARG A 291 -1.06 -3.93 6.46
CA ARG A 291 -0.98 -2.76 7.35
C ARG A 291 -0.29 -3.10 8.67
N CYS A 292 0.81 -3.86 8.59
CA CYS A 292 1.59 -4.19 9.77
C CYS A 292 2.13 -2.95 10.47
N PHE A 293 2.18 -3.00 11.80
CA PHE A 293 2.79 -1.94 12.58
C PHE A 293 4.30 -1.92 12.35
N GLU A 294 4.87 -0.71 12.22
CA GLU A 294 6.31 -0.55 11.99
C GLU A 294 7.11 -1.01 13.21
N LYS A 295 8.07 -1.91 13.00
CA LYS A 295 8.89 -2.50 14.06
C LYS A 295 10.27 -1.84 14.10
N TYR A 296 10.63 -1.32 15.25
CA TYR A 296 11.98 -0.81 15.55
C TYR A 296 12.78 -1.92 16.21
N TYR A 297 13.17 -2.94 15.41
CA TYR A 297 13.78 -4.17 15.93
C TYR A 297 15.04 -3.93 16.75
N ARG A 298 15.85 -2.93 16.40
CA ARG A 298 17.05 -2.60 17.17
C ARG A 298 16.69 -2.07 18.56
N ASP A 299 15.75 -1.14 18.62
CA ASP A 299 15.30 -0.56 19.89
C ASP A 299 14.58 -1.60 20.76
N GLN A 300 13.81 -2.50 20.13
CA GLN A 300 13.19 -3.64 20.82
C GLN A 300 14.23 -4.62 21.35
N ALA A 301 15.30 -4.90 20.60
CA ALA A 301 16.40 -5.74 21.07
C ALA A 301 17.10 -5.13 22.29
N ASP A 302 17.38 -3.83 22.23
CA ASP A 302 17.99 -3.10 23.35
C ASP A 302 17.06 -3.08 24.58
N ALA A 303 15.76 -2.84 24.39
CA ALA A 303 14.76 -2.83 25.47
C ALA A 303 14.55 -4.20 26.12
N THR A 304 14.74 -5.30 25.37
CA THR A 304 14.60 -6.69 25.85
C THR A 304 15.91 -7.31 26.32
N ALA A 305 17.04 -6.61 26.22
CA ALA A 305 18.36 -7.13 26.58
C ALA A 305 18.47 -7.57 28.05
N ALA A 306 17.78 -6.90 28.97
CA ALA A 306 17.76 -7.23 30.38
C ALA A 306 16.75 -8.35 30.73
N GLY A 307 15.83 -8.68 29.84
CA GLY A 307 14.80 -9.71 30.01
C GLY A 307 13.63 -9.52 29.06
N GLN A 308 12.89 -10.59 28.83
CA GLN A 308 11.71 -10.59 27.95
C GLN A 308 10.47 -11.02 28.73
N HIS A 309 9.31 -10.51 28.31
CA HIS A 309 8.02 -10.80 28.94
C HIS A 309 7.01 -11.31 27.88
N PRO A 310 7.21 -12.52 27.33
CA PRO A 310 6.41 -13.01 26.21
C PRO A 310 4.95 -13.21 26.62
N MET A 311 4.02 -12.78 25.75
CA MET A 311 2.58 -13.00 25.97
C MET A 311 2.14 -14.40 25.55
N ALA A 312 2.82 -15.02 24.58
CA ALA A 312 2.47 -16.34 24.07
C ALA A 312 3.70 -17.15 23.66
N VAL A 313 3.52 -18.46 23.54
CA VAL A 313 4.45 -19.37 22.88
C VAL A 313 3.77 -20.05 21.68
N VAL A 314 4.46 -20.05 20.54
CA VAL A 314 3.97 -20.60 19.28
C VAL A 314 4.82 -21.80 18.86
N VAL A 315 4.21 -22.97 18.79
CA VAL A 315 4.80 -24.15 18.14
C VAL A 315 4.45 -24.11 16.66
N ASN A 316 5.44 -23.97 15.79
CA ASN A 316 5.26 -23.74 14.36
C ASN A 316 6.15 -24.67 13.52
N CYS A 317 5.79 -24.84 12.25
CA CYS A 317 6.65 -25.53 11.29
C CYS A 317 7.93 -24.73 11.01
N ILE A 318 8.98 -25.45 10.53
CA ILE A 318 10.22 -24.83 10.02
C ILE A 318 10.03 -24.07 8.71
N ASP A 319 8.88 -24.16 8.06
CA ASP A 319 8.59 -23.49 6.79
C ASP A 319 8.84 -21.98 6.91
N SER A 320 9.71 -21.43 6.05
CA SER A 320 10.16 -20.05 6.12
C SER A 320 9.06 -19.01 5.88
N ARG A 321 7.98 -19.40 5.20
CA ARG A 321 6.84 -18.53 4.85
C ARG A 321 5.90 -18.27 6.03
N THR A 322 6.05 -19.00 7.12
CA THR A 322 5.09 -19.04 8.23
C THR A 322 5.65 -18.52 9.55
N SER A 323 6.58 -17.57 9.53
CA SER A 323 7.16 -16.95 10.74
C SER A 323 6.07 -16.33 11.62
N PRO A 324 5.92 -16.78 12.89
CA PRO A 324 4.86 -16.30 13.77
C PRO A 324 4.91 -14.79 14.03
N GLU A 325 6.09 -14.23 14.22
CA GLU A 325 6.30 -12.82 14.49
C GLU A 325 5.75 -11.94 13.37
N ILE A 326 5.92 -12.38 12.11
CA ILE A 326 5.45 -11.67 10.91
C ILE A 326 3.93 -11.82 10.77
N ILE A 327 3.43 -13.06 10.87
CA ILE A 327 2.02 -13.38 10.64
C ILE A 327 1.11 -12.77 11.71
N PHE A 328 1.59 -12.69 12.96
CA PHE A 328 0.86 -12.08 14.07
C PHE A 328 1.19 -10.61 14.29
N ASP A 329 1.98 -10.00 13.41
CA ASP A 329 2.45 -8.61 13.55
C ASP A 329 3.01 -8.34 14.95
N ALA A 330 3.79 -9.29 15.50
CA ALA A 330 4.41 -9.23 16.81
C ALA A 330 5.84 -8.69 16.73
N GLY A 331 6.31 -8.08 17.81
CA GLY A 331 7.67 -7.57 17.97
C GLY A 331 8.64 -8.55 18.63
N LEU A 332 9.90 -8.12 18.80
CA LEU A 332 10.88 -8.88 19.57
C LEU A 332 10.48 -8.89 21.05
N GLY A 333 10.52 -10.08 21.67
CA GLY A 333 10.14 -10.27 23.06
C GLY A 333 8.66 -10.55 23.31
N ASP A 334 7.78 -10.35 22.32
CA ASP A 334 6.34 -10.59 22.44
C ASP A 334 5.98 -12.08 22.42
N LEU A 335 6.72 -12.87 21.62
CA LEU A 335 6.46 -14.29 21.41
C LEU A 335 7.71 -15.12 21.70
N LEU A 336 7.49 -16.30 22.29
CA LEU A 336 8.46 -17.40 22.24
C LEU A 336 8.07 -18.30 21.08
N THR A 337 9.02 -18.63 20.19
CA THR A 337 8.76 -19.40 18.99
C THR A 337 9.55 -20.70 18.98
N ILE A 338 8.85 -21.83 18.93
CA ILE A 338 9.40 -23.16 18.79
C ILE A 338 9.13 -23.64 17.37
N ARG A 339 10.18 -23.93 16.58
CA ARG A 339 10.02 -24.33 15.17
C ARG A 339 10.53 -25.75 14.96
N ILE A 340 9.62 -26.63 14.52
CA ILE A 340 9.92 -28.02 14.18
C ILE A 340 9.10 -28.45 12.96
N ALA A 341 9.67 -29.27 12.07
CA ALA A 341 8.99 -29.74 10.88
C ALA A 341 7.66 -30.43 11.24
N GLY A 342 6.58 -30.00 10.57
CA GLY A 342 5.23 -30.56 10.82
C GLY A 342 4.64 -30.20 12.18
N ASN A 343 5.14 -29.20 12.89
CA ASN A 343 4.65 -28.76 14.21
C ASN A 343 4.34 -29.91 15.20
N VAL A 344 5.10 -31.00 15.10
CA VAL A 344 4.96 -32.19 15.97
C VAL A 344 5.41 -31.88 17.40
N ILE A 345 4.80 -32.51 18.39
CA ILE A 345 5.19 -32.35 19.78
C ILE A 345 6.16 -33.45 20.19
N SER A 346 7.22 -33.06 20.91
CA SER A 346 8.19 -34.00 21.51
C SER A 346 8.37 -33.66 22.99
N ARG A 347 9.10 -34.48 23.71
CA ARG A 347 9.37 -34.28 25.12
C ARG A 347 10.14 -32.97 25.39
N GLU A 348 11.07 -32.63 24.52
CA GLU A 348 11.87 -31.40 24.59
C GLU A 348 10.99 -30.16 24.32
N ILE A 349 10.01 -30.28 23.41
CA ILE A 349 9.04 -29.23 23.14
C ILE A 349 8.14 -29.02 24.36
N ILE A 350 7.64 -30.10 24.99
CA ILE A 350 6.85 -30.01 26.21
C ILE A 350 7.64 -29.27 27.31
N GLY A 351 8.91 -29.67 27.54
CA GLY A 351 9.78 -28.96 28.48
C GLY A 351 9.95 -27.47 28.15
N SER A 352 10.06 -27.13 26.86
CA SER A 352 10.13 -25.75 26.40
C SER A 352 8.83 -24.96 26.66
N LEU A 353 7.68 -25.62 26.49
CA LEU A 353 6.37 -25.04 26.80
C LEU A 353 6.18 -24.80 28.31
N GLU A 354 6.69 -25.70 29.16
CA GLU A 354 6.72 -25.49 30.61
C GLU A 354 7.59 -24.31 31.01
N ILE A 355 8.75 -24.15 30.36
CA ILE A 355 9.61 -22.99 30.55
C ILE A 355 8.89 -21.71 30.12
N ALA A 356 8.22 -21.72 28.98
CA ALA A 356 7.45 -20.58 28.49
C ALA A 356 6.35 -20.17 29.48
N SER A 357 5.66 -21.14 30.06
CA SER A 357 4.67 -20.91 31.14
C SER A 357 5.30 -20.22 32.35
N LYS A 358 6.49 -20.67 32.79
CA LYS A 358 7.23 -20.06 33.91
C LYS A 358 7.73 -18.66 33.62
N LEU A 359 8.00 -18.35 32.34
CA LEU A 359 8.34 -17.00 31.88
C LEU A 359 7.12 -16.09 31.76
N GLY A 360 5.90 -16.59 32.04
CA GLY A 360 4.68 -15.80 32.11
C GLY A 360 3.84 -15.78 30.84
N ALA A 361 4.17 -16.58 29.81
CA ALA A 361 3.33 -16.73 28.64
C ALA A 361 1.92 -17.19 29.04
N LYS A 362 0.88 -16.58 28.44
CA LYS A 362 -0.53 -16.83 28.76
C LYS A 362 -1.23 -17.73 27.75
N LEU A 363 -0.60 -17.96 26.60
CA LEU A 363 -1.22 -18.72 25.51
C LEU A 363 -0.19 -19.63 24.84
N ILE A 364 -0.55 -20.89 24.63
CA ILE A 364 0.16 -21.82 23.76
C ILE A 364 -0.62 -21.88 22.44
N VAL A 365 0.07 -21.63 21.32
CA VAL A 365 -0.49 -21.74 19.96
C VAL A 365 0.23 -22.86 19.24
N VAL A 366 -0.48 -23.90 18.81
CA VAL A 366 0.05 -24.92 17.89
C VAL A 366 -0.38 -24.55 16.48
N LYS A 367 0.59 -24.12 15.65
CA LYS A 367 0.31 -23.59 14.33
C LYS A 367 0.82 -24.53 13.22
N GLY A 368 -0.11 -25.06 12.44
CA GLY A 368 0.15 -25.75 11.18
C GLY A 368 -0.09 -24.85 9.98
N HIS A 369 0.17 -25.39 8.78
CA HIS A 369 -0.07 -24.67 7.53
C HIS A 369 -0.40 -25.63 6.39
N SER A 370 -1.11 -25.14 5.36
CA SER A 370 -1.33 -25.84 4.11
C SER A 370 -0.02 -26.16 3.39
N SER A 371 -0.02 -27.12 2.51
CA SER A 371 1.15 -27.51 1.71
C SER A 371 2.41 -27.81 2.53
N CYS A 372 2.26 -28.33 3.74
CA CYS A 372 3.39 -28.64 4.62
C CYS A 372 4.26 -29.75 4.05
N GLY A 373 5.57 -29.47 3.89
CA GLY A 373 6.53 -30.43 3.35
C GLY A 373 6.68 -31.70 4.21
N ALA A 374 6.64 -31.58 5.54
CA ALA A 374 6.72 -32.72 6.44
C ALA A 374 5.52 -33.67 6.30
N ILE A 375 4.31 -33.13 6.09
CA ILE A 375 3.11 -33.92 5.80
C ILE A 375 3.24 -34.61 4.45
N GLY A 376 3.78 -33.92 3.43
CA GLY A 376 4.04 -34.53 2.13
C GLY A 376 5.00 -35.73 2.21
N LEU A 377 6.09 -35.61 2.98
CA LEU A 377 7.03 -36.72 3.22
C LEU A 377 6.37 -37.88 3.99
N ALA A 378 5.56 -37.58 5.00
CA ALA A 378 4.83 -38.61 5.75
C ALA A 378 3.82 -39.36 4.86
N MET A 379 3.11 -38.67 3.98
CA MET A 379 2.20 -39.30 2.99
C MET A 379 2.93 -40.16 1.97
N ALA A 380 4.18 -39.80 1.64
CA ALA A 380 5.04 -40.60 0.77
C ALA A 380 5.73 -41.80 1.48
N ASN A 381 5.38 -42.03 2.77
CA ASN A 381 6.03 -43.03 3.64
C ASN A 381 7.56 -42.87 3.73
N GLU A 382 8.05 -41.66 3.65
CA GLU A 382 9.48 -41.35 3.81
C GLU A 382 9.83 -41.37 5.31
N HIS A 383 10.50 -42.41 5.75
CA HIS A 383 10.87 -42.64 7.15
C HIS A 383 12.38 -42.88 7.33
N ALA A 384 13.16 -42.57 6.30
CA ALA A 384 14.60 -42.80 6.35
C ALA A 384 15.28 -41.92 7.42
N HIS A 385 16.25 -42.48 8.10
CA HIS A 385 17.06 -41.81 9.11
C HIS A 385 16.26 -41.08 10.19
N SER A 386 16.69 -39.86 10.58
CA SER A 386 16.05 -39.05 11.60
C SER A 386 14.69 -38.46 11.17
N ILE A 387 14.34 -38.49 9.86
CA ILE A 387 13.07 -38.02 9.34
C ILE A 387 11.91 -38.86 9.93
N GLY A 388 12.13 -40.17 10.13
CA GLY A 388 11.15 -41.08 10.72
C GLY A 388 10.63 -40.66 12.10
N ALA A 389 11.44 -39.94 12.89
CA ALA A 389 10.99 -39.42 14.18
C ALA A 389 9.90 -38.34 14.05
N ILE A 390 9.87 -37.61 12.92
CA ILE A 390 8.87 -36.58 12.62
C ILE A 390 7.70 -37.20 11.85
N THR A 391 7.98 -37.88 10.74
CA THR A 391 6.94 -38.45 9.87
C THR A 391 6.11 -39.53 10.60
N GLY A 392 6.74 -40.28 11.50
CA GLY A 392 6.03 -41.26 12.34
C GLY A 392 4.98 -40.67 13.26
N LYS A 393 5.20 -39.43 13.77
CA LYS A 393 4.19 -38.73 14.57
C LYS A 393 3.01 -38.23 13.71
N ILE A 394 3.27 -37.86 12.46
CA ILE A 394 2.24 -37.42 11.52
C ILE A 394 1.38 -38.60 11.02
N GLN A 395 1.90 -39.84 11.02
CA GLN A 395 1.17 -41.01 10.57
C GLN A 395 -0.18 -41.22 11.28
N LEU A 396 -0.28 -40.86 12.56
CA LEU A 396 -1.54 -40.91 13.27
C LEU A 396 -2.63 -40.07 12.59
N ALA A 397 -2.28 -38.84 12.21
CA ALA A 397 -3.20 -37.94 11.50
C ALA A 397 -3.57 -38.49 10.11
N ILE A 398 -2.61 -39.11 9.40
CA ILE A 398 -2.87 -39.75 8.10
C ILE A 398 -3.87 -40.89 8.25
N HIS A 399 -3.66 -41.77 9.21
CA HIS A 399 -4.59 -42.89 9.46
C HIS A 399 -6.00 -42.43 9.83
N GLN A 400 -6.11 -41.40 10.65
CA GLN A 400 -7.42 -40.84 11.04
C GLN A 400 -8.15 -40.24 9.83
N CYS A 401 -7.45 -39.46 8.97
CA CYS A 401 -8.06 -38.88 7.79
C CYS A 401 -8.37 -39.91 6.69
N SER A 402 -7.57 -40.98 6.54
CA SER A 402 -7.75 -41.98 5.49
C SER A 402 -8.97 -42.91 5.76
N ALA A 403 -9.37 -43.05 7.02
CA ALA A 403 -10.54 -43.85 7.41
C ALA A 403 -11.88 -43.21 7.01
N ASP A 404 -11.93 -41.87 6.94
CA ASP A 404 -13.16 -41.13 6.75
C ASP A 404 -13.45 -40.67 5.31
N HIS A 405 -12.46 -40.70 4.40
CA HIS A 405 -12.56 -39.92 3.14
C HIS A 405 -11.94 -40.64 1.92
N GLY A 406 -12.63 -41.58 1.36
CA GLY A 406 -12.26 -42.25 0.10
C GLY A 406 -12.57 -41.41 -1.17
N GLY A 407 -12.09 -40.18 -1.32
CA GLY A 407 -12.40 -39.42 -2.54
C GLY A 407 -11.87 -37.96 -2.63
N LEU A 408 -11.12 -37.51 -1.65
CA LEU A 408 -10.55 -36.15 -1.67
C LEU A 408 -9.36 -36.04 -2.62
N GLY A 409 -9.21 -34.87 -3.27
CA GLY A 409 -8.02 -34.52 -4.04
C GLY A 409 -6.78 -34.47 -3.15
N SER A 410 -5.59 -34.58 -3.75
CA SER A 410 -4.33 -34.68 -2.98
C SER A 410 -4.00 -33.43 -2.14
N LYS A 411 -4.53 -32.27 -2.51
CA LYS A 411 -4.33 -31.00 -1.77
C LYS A 411 -5.27 -30.91 -0.57
N GLU A 412 -6.55 -31.19 -0.78
CA GLU A 412 -7.59 -31.17 0.27
C GLU A 412 -7.25 -32.18 1.37
N LEU A 413 -6.78 -33.36 0.99
CA LEU A 413 -6.36 -34.38 1.93
C LEU A 413 -5.14 -33.93 2.77
N ARG A 414 -4.14 -33.27 2.15
CA ARG A 414 -3.01 -32.71 2.91
C ARG A 414 -3.45 -31.66 3.92
N ASP A 415 -4.36 -30.78 3.53
CA ASP A 415 -4.85 -29.70 4.40
C ASP A 415 -5.68 -30.30 5.56
N GLN A 416 -6.41 -31.36 5.31
CA GLN A 416 -7.14 -32.08 6.36
C GLN A 416 -6.18 -32.80 7.33
N ILE A 417 -5.15 -33.47 6.80
CA ILE A 417 -4.08 -34.08 7.62
C ILE A 417 -3.36 -33.01 8.45
N ALA A 418 -3.11 -31.82 7.88
CA ALA A 418 -2.51 -30.72 8.62
C ALA A 418 -3.35 -30.30 9.82
N ARG A 419 -4.67 -30.19 9.65
CA ARG A 419 -5.61 -29.86 10.72
C ARG A 419 -5.65 -30.96 11.78
N GLN A 420 -5.76 -32.22 11.36
CA GLN A 420 -5.77 -33.34 12.28
C GLN A 420 -4.45 -33.46 13.07
N ASN A 421 -3.32 -33.15 12.42
CA ASN A 421 -2.03 -33.12 13.09
C ASN A 421 -1.93 -32.01 14.16
N ILE A 422 -2.59 -30.85 13.93
CA ILE A 422 -2.71 -29.81 14.97
C ILE A 422 -3.50 -30.36 16.17
N GLU A 423 -4.64 -31.02 15.93
CA GLU A 423 -5.47 -31.59 16.99
C GLU A 423 -4.70 -32.63 17.81
N ASN A 424 -3.98 -33.52 17.12
CA ASN A 424 -3.14 -34.52 17.78
C ASN A 424 -2.04 -33.87 18.62
N SER A 425 -1.42 -32.79 18.10
CA SER A 425 -0.40 -32.01 18.81
C SER A 425 -0.97 -31.32 20.05
N LEU A 426 -2.19 -30.77 20.00
CA LEU A 426 -2.87 -30.20 21.18
C LEU A 426 -3.12 -31.26 22.25
N ALA A 427 -3.61 -32.44 21.84
CA ALA A 427 -3.83 -33.56 22.76
C ALA A 427 -2.50 -34.04 23.38
N GLU A 428 -1.40 -34.07 22.61
CA GLU A 428 -0.08 -34.46 23.10
C GLU A 428 0.48 -33.46 24.12
N VAL A 429 0.24 -32.15 23.97
CA VAL A 429 0.59 -31.12 24.97
C VAL A 429 -0.13 -31.37 26.30
N ILE A 430 -1.45 -31.63 26.25
CA ILE A 430 -2.26 -31.87 27.45
C ILE A 430 -1.86 -33.17 28.14
N ASN A 431 -1.65 -34.24 27.37
CA ASN A 431 -1.36 -35.58 27.90
C ASN A 431 0.12 -35.70 28.35
N GLY A 432 1.02 -34.94 27.74
CA GLY A 432 2.45 -34.99 28.00
C GLY A 432 2.91 -34.21 29.22
N SER A 433 2.11 -33.29 29.77
CA SER A 433 2.48 -32.48 30.93
C SER A 433 1.30 -32.28 31.89
N GLU A 434 1.39 -32.86 33.07
CA GLU A 434 0.44 -32.62 34.15
C GLU A 434 0.46 -31.16 34.61
N TYR A 435 1.64 -30.53 34.61
CA TYR A 435 1.81 -29.12 34.95
C TYR A 435 1.05 -28.20 34.00
N LEU A 436 1.25 -28.35 32.69
CA LEU A 436 0.53 -27.54 31.69
C LEU A 436 -0.97 -27.80 31.73
N ARG A 437 -1.39 -29.04 31.87
CA ARG A 437 -2.81 -29.40 32.05
C ARG A 437 -3.42 -28.65 33.22
N GLY A 438 -2.75 -28.66 34.38
CA GLY A 438 -3.22 -27.94 35.55
C GLY A 438 -3.32 -26.42 35.35
N CYS A 439 -2.36 -25.81 34.66
CA CYS A 439 -2.40 -24.38 34.31
C CYS A 439 -3.59 -24.07 33.37
N ILE A 440 -3.87 -24.95 32.41
CA ILE A 440 -4.99 -24.78 31.47
C ILE A 440 -6.34 -24.94 32.19
N GLU A 441 -6.47 -25.94 33.06
CA GLU A 441 -7.69 -26.17 33.85
C GLU A 441 -8.01 -25.03 34.81
N ARG A 442 -6.99 -24.38 35.37
CA ARG A 442 -7.16 -23.20 36.23
C ARG A 442 -7.38 -21.90 35.44
N GLY A 443 -7.31 -21.93 34.10
CA GLY A 443 -7.49 -20.75 33.25
C GLY A 443 -6.29 -19.79 33.27
N GLU A 444 -5.16 -20.21 33.79
CA GLU A 444 -3.91 -19.43 33.83
C GLU A 444 -3.23 -19.39 32.46
N MET A 445 -3.43 -20.43 31.67
CA MET A 445 -2.91 -20.59 30.31
C MET A 445 -3.98 -21.06 29.35
N GLY A 446 -3.97 -20.49 28.14
CA GLY A 446 -4.80 -20.95 27.02
C GLY A 446 -4.01 -21.92 26.13
N LEU A 447 -4.72 -22.82 25.44
CA LEU A 447 -4.17 -23.70 24.43
C LEU A 447 -5.06 -23.63 23.18
N VAL A 448 -4.50 -23.26 22.02
CA VAL A 448 -5.26 -23.13 20.78
C VAL A 448 -4.50 -23.72 19.60
N GLY A 449 -5.26 -24.26 18.64
CA GLY A 449 -4.75 -24.65 17.34
C GLY A 449 -4.98 -23.55 16.31
N ALA A 450 -4.03 -23.38 15.39
CA ALA A 450 -4.12 -22.43 14.30
C ALA A 450 -3.68 -23.09 12.98
N ALA A 451 -4.44 -22.91 11.91
CA ALA A 451 -4.08 -23.36 10.58
C ALA A 451 -3.84 -22.12 9.69
N ALA A 452 -2.66 -22.04 9.08
CA ALA A 452 -2.37 -21.03 8.09
C ALA A 452 -2.67 -21.60 6.70
N THR A 453 -3.49 -20.90 5.90
CA THR A 453 -3.73 -21.24 4.49
C THR A 453 -2.71 -20.55 3.59
N ASP A 454 -2.29 -21.20 2.50
CA ASP A 454 -1.36 -20.60 1.55
C ASP A 454 -2.00 -19.39 0.85
N ALA A 455 -1.46 -18.22 1.12
CA ALA A 455 -1.68 -17.02 0.31
C ALA A 455 -0.88 -17.14 -1.00
N GLY A 456 -1.36 -17.95 -1.95
CA GLY A 456 -0.62 -18.20 -3.20
C GLY A 456 -1.42 -18.07 -4.48
N ALA A 457 -2.73 -17.91 -4.39
CA ALA A 457 -3.57 -17.66 -5.56
C ALA A 457 -4.63 -16.61 -5.22
N ALA A 458 -4.41 -15.41 -5.74
CA ALA A 458 -5.41 -14.34 -5.82
C ALA A 458 -6.19 -14.03 -4.52
N GLY A 459 -5.55 -13.36 -3.57
CA GLY A 459 -6.28 -12.49 -2.64
C GLY A 459 -6.72 -13.09 -1.30
N GLU A 460 -6.48 -14.35 -1.00
CA GLU A 460 -6.79 -14.92 0.31
C GLU A 460 -5.54 -15.00 1.19
N ALA A 461 -5.46 -14.09 2.15
CA ALA A 461 -4.40 -14.07 3.13
C ALA A 461 -4.56 -15.19 4.18
N THR A 462 -3.46 -15.58 4.78
CA THR A 462 -3.32 -16.65 5.77
C THR A 462 -4.32 -16.53 6.93
N GLY A 463 -5.41 -17.27 6.92
CA GLY A 463 -6.44 -17.28 7.98
C GLY A 463 -6.10 -18.24 9.14
N LEU A 464 -6.54 -17.87 10.34
CA LEU A 464 -6.42 -18.69 11.54
C LEU A 464 -7.78 -19.31 11.90
N ARG A 465 -7.92 -20.62 11.83
CA ARG A 465 -9.09 -21.31 12.39
C ARG A 465 -8.81 -21.77 13.81
N ARG A 466 -9.75 -21.53 14.71
CA ARG A 466 -9.69 -21.94 16.11
C ARG A 466 -10.01 -23.42 16.22
N VAL A 467 -9.19 -24.17 16.96
CA VAL A 467 -9.58 -25.44 17.57
C VAL A 467 -9.61 -25.18 19.07
N GLU A 468 -10.81 -25.04 19.65
CA GLU A 468 -10.97 -24.92 21.09
C GLU A 468 -11.03 -26.29 21.74
N LEU A 469 -10.15 -26.50 22.71
CA LEU A 469 -10.42 -27.44 23.80
C LEU A 469 -10.94 -26.61 24.97
N ALA A 470 -12.25 -26.32 24.97
CA ALA A 470 -12.92 -25.76 26.14
C ALA A 470 -12.89 -26.79 27.24
N GLY A 471 -12.59 -26.35 28.48
CA GLY A 471 -12.60 -27.22 29.69
C GLY A 471 -13.85 -28.08 29.82
N ARG A 472 -13.83 -29.26 29.22
CA ARG A 472 -14.72 -30.37 29.48
C ARG A 472 -13.86 -31.55 29.92
N LYS A 473 -14.40 -32.25 30.95
CA LYS A 473 -13.80 -33.45 31.55
C LYS A 473 -13.20 -34.36 30.48
N ALA A 474 -11.95 -34.76 30.70
CA ALA A 474 -11.25 -35.72 29.87
C ALA A 474 -12.11 -36.97 29.66
N GLY A 475 -12.67 -37.13 28.48
CA GLY A 475 -13.48 -38.29 28.14
C GLY A 475 -14.48 -38.12 26.98
N GLU A 476 -14.88 -36.88 26.67
CA GLU A 476 -15.86 -36.66 25.61
C GLU A 476 -15.48 -35.47 24.70
N ALA A 477 -14.52 -35.69 23.79
CA ALA A 477 -14.30 -34.82 22.66
C ALA A 477 -15.21 -35.27 21.51
N ARG A 478 -16.45 -34.82 21.48
CA ARG A 478 -17.29 -34.83 20.27
C ARG A 478 -17.37 -33.42 19.74
N PHE A 479 -16.92 -33.24 18.51
CA PHE A 479 -17.12 -32.02 17.74
C PHE A 479 -18.63 -31.82 17.55
N GLY A 480 -19.15 -30.72 18.07
CA GLY A 480 -20.50 -30.26 17.78
C GLY A 480 -20.46 -29.32 16.60
N GLU A 481 -20.99 -29.73 15.46
CA GLU A 481 -21.49 -28.84 14.45
C GLU A 481 -22.56 -27.94 15.08
N ARG A 482 -22.23 -26.70 15.37
CA ARG A 482 -23.18 -25.59 15.29
C ARG A 482 -22.41 -24.27 15.19
N ASP A 483 -22.70 -23.61 14.09
CA ASP A 483 -22.37 -22.22 13.76
C ASP A 483 -22.54 -21.28 14.95
N GLU A 484 -21.46 -20.71 15.35
CA GLU A 484 -21.18 -19.39 15.88
C GLU A 484 -19.73 -19.34 16.36
N GLY A 485 -18.86 -20.12 15.71
CA GLY A 485 -17.42 -19.99 15.80
C GLY A 485 -16.96 -18.89 14.87
N VAL A 486 -16.37 -17.82 15.40
CA VAL A 486 -15.72 -16.78 14.61
C VAL A 486 -14.69 -17.45 13.69
N VAL A 487 -15.08 -17.60 12.43
CA VAL A 487 -14.17 -18.00 11.34
C VAL A 487 -13.29 -16.80 11.07
N ILE A 488 -12.01 -16.98 11.27
CA ILE A 488 -11.01 -16.05 10.76
C ILE A 488 -10.59 -16.64 9.42
N ASP A 489 -11.21 -16.14 8.35
CA ASP A 489 -10.81 -16.42 6.97
C ASP A 489 -9.49 -15.72 6.62
#